data_64284f32e81bd6cae988ed425c06d316
#
_entry.id   64284f32e81bd6cae988ed425c06d316
#
_cell.length_a   1.000
_cell.length_b   1.000
_cell.length_c   1.000
_cell.angle_alpha   90.00
_cell.angle_beta   90.00
_cell.angle_gamma   90.00
#
_symmetry.space_group_name_H-M   'P 1'
#
loop_
_entity.id
_entity.type
_entity.pdbx_description
1 polymer ?
#
loop_
_entity_poly.entity_id
_entity_poly.type
_entity_poly.pdbx_seq_one_letter_code
_entity_poly.pdbx_strand_id
1 'polypeptide(L)' 'MKRYRYVIVKQDKPNTLLPYGVEVYLNQDKKPIKTYWFKTPQDRIEGLRIVANYD' A
#
# COMPACT_ATOMS: atom_id res chain seq x y z
N MET A 1 13.53 16.96 3.36
CA MET A 1 12.08 16.76 3.43
C MET A 1 11.75 15.32 3.03
N LYS A 2 10.99 14.61 3.87
CA LYS A 2 10.59 13.24 3.58
C LYS A 2 9.43 13.24 2.59
N ARG A 3 9.54 12.43 1.56
CA ARG A 3 8.47 12.23 0.58
C ARG A 3 8.13 10.76 0.48
N TYR A 4 6.86 10.45 0.57
CA TYR A 4 6.39 9.07 0.48
C TYR A 4 5.79 8.81 -0.89
N ARG A 5 6.10 7.63 -1.43
CA ARG A 5 5.55 7.14 -2.68
C ARG A 5 4.65 5.95 -2.39
N TYR A 6 3.49 5.91 -3.00
CA TYR A 6 2.53 4.82 -2.80
C TYR A 6 2.35 4.07 -4.10
N VAL A 7 2.57 2.76 -4.05
CA VAL A 7 2.47 1.89 -5.23
C VAL A 7 1.36 0.87 -4.97
N ILE A 8 0.39 0.83 -5.90
CA ILE A 8 -0.72 -0.12 -5.82
C ILE A 8 -0.23 -1.48 -6.27
N VAL A 9 -0.44 -2.50 -5.45
CA VAL A 9 -0.04 -3.87 -5.75
C VAL A 9 -1.20 -4.82 -5.53
N LYS A 10 -1.13 -5.99 -6.14
CA LYS A 10 -2.14 -7.02 -6.02
C LYS A 10 -1.48 -8.39 -6.00
N GLN A 11 -1.97 -9.27 -5.12
CA GLN A 11 -1.54 -10.67 -5.08
C GLN A 11 -2.54 -11.52 -5.86
N ASP A 12 -2.02 -12.34 -6.78
CA ASP A 12 -2.84 -13.24 -7.58
C ASP A 12 -2.85 -14.68 -7.07
N LYS A 13 -2.42 -14.90 -5.83
CA LYS A 13 -2.41 -16.23 -5.24
C LYS A 13 -3.83 -16.69 -4.92
N PRO A 14 -4.18 -17.94 -5.25
CA PRO A 14 -5.58 -18.39 -5.12
C PRO A 14 -6.12 -18.42 -3.70
N ASN A 15 -5.27 -18.52 -2.68
CA ASN A 15 -5.73 -18.62 -1.29
C ASN A 15 -5.41 -17.37 -0.47
N THR A 16 -5.27 -16.22 -1.12
CA THR A 16 -4.95 -14.99 -0.45
C THR A 16 -6.20 -14.32 0.11
N LEU A 17 -6.25 -14.12 1.42
CA LEU A 17 -7.37 -13.44 2.08
C LEU A 17 -7.34 -11.93 1.89
N LEU A 18 -6.14 -11.36 1.70
CA LEU A 18 -5.95 -9.92 1.55
C LEU A 18 -5.17 -9.65 0.25
N PRO A 19 -5.85 -9.73 -0.92
CA PRO A 19 -5.15 -9.66 -2.20
C PRO A 19 -4.76 -8.25 -2.64
N TYR A 20 -5.36 -7.23 -2.03
CA TYR A 20 -5.13 -5.84 -2.46
C TYR A 20 -4.15 -5.16 -1.52
N GLY A 21 -3.10 -4.55 -2.07
CA GLY A 21 -2.07 -3.96 -1.25
C GLY A 21 -1.60 -2.61 -1.73
N VAL A 22 -0.90 -1.91 -0.82
CA VAL A 22 -0.22 -0.66 -1.11
C VAL A 22 1.17 -0.74 -0.50
N GLU A 23 2.19 -0.54 -1.33
CA GLU A 23 3.57 -0.44 -0.87
C GLU A 23 3.93 1.02 -0.66
N VAL A 24 4.53 1.34 0.48
CA VAL A 24 4.95 2.69 0.80
C VAL A 24 6.46 2.78 0.70
N TYR A 25 6.93 3.70 -0.12
CA TYR A 25 8.36 3.95 -0.33
C TYR A 25 8.72 5.32 0.20
N LEU A 26 9.90 5.44 0.79
CA LEU A 26 10.42 6.71 1.26
C LEU A 26 11.39 7.27 0.22
N ASN A 27 11.10 8.47 -0.26
CA ASN A 27 11.94 9.16 -1.25
C ASN A 27 12.10 8.30 -2.50
N GLN A 28 13.34 8.04 -2.92
CA GLN A 28 13.64 7.25 -4.12
C GLN A 28 14.13 5.85 -3.79
N ASP A 29 13.87 5.38 -2.58
CA ASP A 29 14.29 4.05 -2.17
C ASP A 29 13.65 2.98 -3.06
N LYS A 30 14.40 1.92 -3.34
CA LYS A 30 13.93 0.83 -4.19
C LYS A 30 13.12 -0.21 -3.43
N LYS A 31 13.23 -0.22 -2.10
CA LYS A 31 12.50 -1.17 -1.25
C LYS A 31 11.45 -0.42 -0.45
N PRO A 32 10.26 -1.00 -0.29
CA PRO A 32 9.22 -0.36 0.51
C PRO A 32 9.60 -0.36 1.98
N ILE A 33 9.25 0.73 2.68
CA ILE A 33 9.42 0.78 4.13
C ILE A 33 8.27 0.07 4.82
N LYS A 34 7.12 -0.06 4.14
CA LYS A 34 5.96 -0.72 4.71
C LYS A 34 5.02 -1.16 3.59
N THR A 35 4.28 -2.25 3.84
CA THR A 35 3.26 -2.72 2.90
C THR A 35 1.97 -2.96 3.70
N TYR A 36 0.88 -2.44 3.17
CA TYR A 36 -0.46 -2.62 3.76
C TYR A 36 -1.27 -3.52 2.84
N TRP A 37 -2.01 -4.46 3.44
CA TRP A 37 -2.84 -5.40 2.69
C TRP A 37 -4.30 -5.25 3.08
N PHE A 38 -5.19 -5.34 2.10
CA PHE A 38 -6.61 -5.11 2.29
C PHE A 38 -7.42 -6.21 1.61
N LYS A 39 -8.63 -6.39 2.10
CA LYS A 39 -9.54 -7.44 1.63
C LYS A 39 -10.20 -7.07 0.31
N THR A 40 -10.54 -5.79 0.11
CA THR A 40 -11.25 -5.30 -1.07
C THR A 40 -10.53 -4.10 -1.67
N PRO A 41 -10.77 -3.79 -2.97
CA PRO A 41 -10.19 -2.59 -3.57
C PRO A 41 -10.65 -1.31 -2.88
N GLN A 42 -11.88 -1.31 -2.38
CA GLN A 42 -12.43 -0.14 -1.68
C GLN A 42 -11.70 0.11 -0.37
N ASP A 43 -11.44 -0.95 0.39
CA ASP A 43 -10.67 -0.85 1.62
C ASP A 43 -9.28 -0.30 1.34
N ARG A 44 -8.67 -0.71 0.23
CA ARG A 44 -7.35 -0.21 -0.17
C ARG A 44 -7.39 1.29 -0.42
N ILE A 45 -8.42 1.77 -1.11
CA ILE A 45 -8.57 3.20 -1.40
C ILE A 45 -8.71 4.00 -0.10
N GLU A 46 -9.55 3.52 0.81
CA GLU A 46 -9.75 4.18 2.10
C GLU A 46 -8.51 4.13 2.96
N GLY A 47 -7.84 2.99 2.99
CA GLY A 47 -6.60 2.83 3.74
C GLY A 47 -5.50 3.75 3.24
N LEU A 48 -5.37 3.86 1.92
CA LEU A 48 -4.39 4.75 1.31
C LEU A 48 -4.66 6.21 1.69
N ARG A 49 -5.93 6.60 1.71
CA ARG A 49 -6.31 7.96 2.11
C ARG A 49 -5.88 8.24 3.54
N ILE A 50 -6.11 7.29 4.44
CA ILE A 50 -5.74 7.44 5.86
C ILE A 50 -4.23 7.53 6.00
N VAL A 51 -3.49 6.63 5.36
CA VAL A 51 -2.03 6.61 5.43
C VAL A 51 -1.44 7.91 4.88
N ALA A 52 -1.96 8.39 3.75
CA ALA A 52 -1.47 9.61 3.13
C ALA A 52 -1.71 10.84 4.01
N ASN A 53 -2.80 10.84 4.77
CA ASN A 53 -3.10 11.97 5.66
C ASN A 53 -2.21 12.02 6.90
N TYR A 54 -1.62 10.88 7.30
CA TYR A 54 -0.72 10.84 8.45
C TYR A 54 0.70 11.31 8.09
N ASP A 55 1.01 11.33 6.82
CA ASP A 55 2.31 11.73 6.35
C ASP A 55 2.29 13.20 5.93
#